data_bda996b34562b4a26da8995415313a77
#
_entry.id   bda996b34562b4a26da8995415313a77
#
_cell.length_a   1.000
_cell.length_b   1.000
_cell.length_c   1.000
_cell.angle_alpha   90.00
_cell.angle_beta   90.00
_cell.angle_gamma   90.00
#
_symmetry.space_group_name_H-M   'P 1'
#
loop_
_entity.id
_entity.type
_entity.pdbx_description
1 polymer ?
#
loop_
_entity_poly.entity_id
_entity_poly.type
_entity_poly.pdbx_seq_one_letter_code
_entity_poly.pdbx_strand_id
1 'polypeptide(L)' 'MSDGSDLSEAAASADPAVGLRAVRALQRMQERLEAIHVANAREQGWSWQAIADALGVSRQAVHQKYNRRR' A
#
# COMPACT_ATOMS: atom_id res chain seq x y z
N MET A 1 -17.26 -13.34 -3.90
CA MET A 1 -15.90 -13.01 -3.55
C MET A 1 -15.79 -11.56 -3.15
N SER A 2 -15.10 -11.33 -2.06
CA SER A 2 -14.92 -9.99 -1.52
C SER A 2 -13.87 -9.23 -2.32
N ASP A 3 -14.11 -7.96 -2.57
CA ASP A 3 -13.15 -7.10 -3.23
C ASP A 3 -13.03 -5.80 -2.44
N GLY A 4 -12.34 -4.82 -3.01
CA GLY A 4 -12.14 -3.54 -2.34
C GLY A 4 -13.42 -2.79 -2.05
N SER A 5 -14.47 -3.03 -2.84
CA SER A 5 -15.73 -2.34 -2.63
C SER A 5 -16.37 -2.73 -1.31
N ASP A 6 -16.34 -4.04 -0.98
CA ASP A 6 -16.91 -4.50 0.28
C ASP A 6 -16.18 -3.89 1.47
N LEU A 7 -14.85 -3.83 1.40
CA LEU A 7 -14.06 -3.26 2.47
C LEU A 7 -14.30 -1.76 2.59
N SER A 8 -14.50 -1.09 1.46
CA SER A 8 -14.76 0.35 1.47
C SER A 8 -16.10 0.64 2.14
N GLU A 9 -17.12 -0.18 1.86
CA GLU A 9 -18.41 -0.01 2.50
C GLU A 9 -18.32 -0.24 4.00
N ALA A 10 -17.59 -1.28 4.40
CA ALA A 10 -17.43 -1.57 5.82
C ALA A 10 -16.66 -0.45 6.52
N ALA A 11 -15.67 0.13 5.84
CA ALA A 11 -14.90 1.22 6.43
C ALA A 11 -15.76 2.45 6.65
N ALA A 12 -16.85 2.60 5.89
CA ALA A 12 -17.76 3.72 6.03
C ALA A 12 -18.85 3.45 7.04
N SER A 13 -18.86 2.27 7.68
CA SER A 13 -19.86 1.91 8.67
C SER A 13 -19.83 2.85 9.87
N ALA A 14 -21.00 3.11 10.46
CA ALA A 14 -21.08 3.91 11.67
C ALA A 14 -20.61 3.13 12.90
N ASP A 15 -20.49 1.80 12.81
CA ASP A 15 -19.99 0.98 13.90
C ASP A 15 -18.46 1.05 13.93
N PRO A 16 -17.86 1.65 14.98
CA PRO A 16 -16.40 1.83 14.99
C PRO A 16 -15.65 0.50 14.92
N ALA A 17 -16.16 -0.56 15.51
CA ALA A 17 -15.45 -1.85 15.48
C ALA A 17 -15.38 -2.39 14.06
N VAL A 18 -16.50 -2.30 13.34
CA VAL A 18 -16.56 -2.75 11.95
C VAL A 18 -15.68 -1.85 11.08
N GLY A 19 -15.81 -0.53 11.26
CA GLY A 19 -15.05 0.42 10.46
C GLY A 19 -13.55 0.29 10.64
N LEU A 20 -13.11 0.17 11.89
CA LEU A 20 -11.68 0.10 12.17
C LEU A 20 -11.05 -1.19 11.61
N ARG A 21 -11.76 -2.30 11.73
CA ARG A 21 -11.25 -3.55 11.16
C ARG A 21 -11.18 -3.50 9.65
N ALA A 22 -12.17 -2.87 9.02
CA ALA A 22 -12.16 -2.73 7.57
C ALA A 22 -11.04 -1.83 7.11
N VAL A 23 -10.78 -0.74 7.82
CA VAL A 23 -9.66 0.16 7.49
C VAL A 23 -8.35 -0.60 7.56
N ARG A 24 -8.18 -1.43 8.59
CA ARG A 24 -6.97 -2.21 8.73
C ARG A 24 -6.78 -3.19 7.56
N ALA A 25 -7.88 -3.83 7.16
CA ALA A 25 -7.83 -4.76 6.04
C ALA A 25 -7.46 -4.04 4.74
N LEU A 26 -8.00 -2.85 4.54
CA LEU A 26 -7.66 -2.05 3.37
C LEU A 26 -6.20 -1.64 3.37
N GLN A 27 -5.65 -1.30 4.53
CA GLN A 27 -4.25 -0.95 4.65
C GLN A 27 -3.34 -2.11 4.27
N ARG A 28 -3.68 -3.32 4.73
CA ARG A 28 -2.89 -4.49 4.37
C ARG A 28 -2.93 -4.76 2.87
N MET A 29 -4.10 -4.60 2.28
CA MET A 29 -4.26 -4.80 0.85
C MET A 29 -3.44 -3.77 0.08
N GLN A 30 -3.51 -2.52 0.52
CA GLN A 30 -2.74 -1.44 -0.10
C GLN A 30 -1.24 -1.70 -0.03
N GLU A 31 -0.76 -2.15 1.12
CA GLU A 31 0.67 -2.43 1.30
C GLU A 31 1.13 -3.56 0.40
N ARG A 32 0.29 -4.58 0.26
CA ARG A 32 0.63 -5.71 -0.60
C ARG A 32 0.73 -5.28 -2.05
N LEU A 33 -0.24 -4.50 -2.52
CA LEU A 33 -0.22 -4.00 -3.89
C LEU A 33 0.95 -3.07 -4.13
N GLU A 34 1.25 -2.23 -3.16
CA GLU A 34 2.39 -1.33 -3.26
C GLU A 34 3.68 -2.11 -3.42
N ALA A 35 3.87 -3.17 -2.62
CA ALA A 35 5.08 -3.96 -2.68
C ALA A 35 5.23 -4.63 -4.04
N ILE A 36 4.14 -5.13 -4.60
CA ILE A 36 4.17 -5.75 -5.92
C ILE A 36 4.61 -4.75 -6.98
N HIS A 37 4.03 -3.56 -6.94
CA HIS A 37 4.35 -2.56 -7.96
C HIS A 37 5.73 -1.97 -7.78
N VAL A 38 6.20 -1.85 -6.54
CA VAL A 38 7.58 -1.40 -6.30
C VAL A 38 8.56 -2.42 -6.88
N ALA A 39 8.30 -3.70 -6.65
CA ALA A 39 9.16 -4.75 -7.19
C ALA A 39 9.18 -4.71 -8.72
N ASN A 40 8.00 -4.53 -9.33
CA ASN A 40 7.91 -4.43 -10.79
C ASN A 40 8.69 -3.22 -11.31
N ALA A 41 8.58 -2.10 -10.63
CA ALA A 41 9.29 -0.89 -11.04
C ALA A 41 10.79 -1.10 -10.98
N ARG A 42 11.29 -1.73 -9.91
CA ARG A 42 12.70 -1.99 -9.80
C ARG A 42 13.18 -2.94 -10.90
N GLU A 43 12.40 -3.93 -11.24
CA GLU A 43 12.73 -4.83 -12.34
C GLU A 43 12.83 -4.08 -13.67
N GLN A 44 12.02 -3.06 -13.83
CA GLN A 44 12.02 -2.25 -15.05
C GLN A 44 13.07 -1.16 -15.02
N GLY A 45 13.90 -1.10 -13.99
CA GLY A 45 14.99 -0.17 -13.92
C GLY A 45 14.67 1.18 -13.30
N TRP A 46 13.54 1.30 -12.63
CA TRP A 46 13.18 2.56 -11.99
C TRP A 46 14.14 2.86 -10.83
N SER A 47 14.49 4.12 -10.71
CA SER A 47 15.25 4.56 -9.55
C SER A 47 14.33 4.65 -8.33
N TRP A 48 14.94 4.65 -7.15
CA TRP A 48 14.16 4.86 -5.92
C TRP A 48 13.49 6.23 -5.91
N GLN A 49 14.15 7.24 -6.49
CA GLN A 49 13.55 8.57 -6.57
C GLN A 49 12.27 8.55 -7.42
N ALA A 50 12.30 7.86 -8.54
CA ALA A 50 11.13 7.79 -9.42
C ALA A 50 9.98 7.07 -8.72
N ILE A 51 10.29 6.00 -7.99
CA ILE A 51 9.28 5.26 -7.24
C ILE A 51 8.69 6.14 -6.14
N ALA A 52 9.55 6.84 -5.41
CA ALA A 52 9.10 7.74 -4.36
C ALA A 52 8.20 8.83 -4.90
N ASP A 53 8.56 9.41 -6.04
CA ASP A 53 7.75 10.45 -6.67
C ASP A 53 6.36 9.92 -7.02
N ALA A 54 6.30 8.71 -7.56
CA ALA A 54 5.02 8.11 -7.92
C ALA A 54 4.16 7.83 -6.69
N LEU A 55 4.78 7.47 -5.58
CA LEU A 55 4.07 7.19 -4.33
C LEU A 55 3.76 8.45 -3.52
N GLY A 56 4.40 9.55 -3.84
CA GLY A 56 4.20 10.79 -3.09
C GLY A 56 4.90 10.80 -1.73
N VAL A 57 6.00 10.07 -1.62
CA VAL A 57 6.76 10.00 -0.37
C VAL A 57 8.22 10.34 -0.64
N SER A 58 9.04 10.43 0.41
CA SER A 58 10.44 10.72 0.23
C SER A 58 11.20 9.49 -0.28
N ARG A 59 12.29 9.75 -1.00
CA ARG A 59 13.16 8.68 -1.48
C ARG A 59 13.68 7.85 -0.31
N GLN A 60 14.05 8.52 0.76
CA GLN A 60 14.58 7.83 1.93
C GLN A 60 13.55 6.87 2.54
N ALA A 61 12.30 7.31 2.61
CA ALA A 61 11.24 6.49 3.20
C ALA A 61 11.04 5.21 2.41
N VAL A 62 10.93 5.32 1.08
CA VAL A 62 10.67 4.13 0.26
C VAL A 62 11.90 3.23 0.21
N HIS A 63 13.08 3.81 0.17
CA HIS A 63 14.31 3.04 0.13
C HIS A 63 14.48 2.23 1.42
N GLN A 64 14.25 2.86 2.57
CA GLN A 64 14.34 2.16 3.85
C GLN A 64 13.30 1.04 3.94
N LYS A 65 12.10 1.29 3.48
CA LYS A 65 11.03 0.32 3.60
C LYS A 65 11.31 -0.94 2.77
N TYR A 66 11.85 -0.78 1.59
CA TYR A 66 11.97 -1.91 0.67
C TYR A 66 13.37 -2.45 0.53
N ASN A 67 14.37 -1.62 0.72
CA ASN A 67 15.75 -2.08 0.54
C ASN A 67 16.21 -2.99 1.66
N ARG A 68 15.76 -2.77 2.87
CA ARG A 68 16.24 -3.53 4.01
C ARG A 68 15.65 -4.94 4.09
N ARG A 69 14.80 -5.28 3.16
CA ARG A 69 14.14 -6.59 3.18
C ARG A 69 15.00 -7.68 2.61
N ARG A 70 16.18 -7.41 2.22
CA ARG A 70 17.05 -8.37 1.60
C ARG A 70 17.82 -9.20 2.56
#